data_04914fb55e73de6748c49c33343a6955
#
_entry.id   04914fb55e73de6748c49c33343a6955
#
_cell.length_a   1.000
_cell.length_b   1.000
_cell.length_c   1.000
_cell.angle_alpha   90.00
_cell.angle_beta   90.00
_cell.angle_gamma   90.00
#
_symmetry.space_group_name_H-M   'P 1'
#
loop_
_entity.id
_entity.type
_entity.pdbx_description
1 polymer ?
#
loop_
_entity_poly.entity_id
_entity_poly.type
_entity_poly.pdbx_seq_one_letter_code
_entity_poly.pdbx_strand_id
1 'polypeptide(L)'
;KLLLKKPDLLLLDEPTNHLDMKTVEWLEDYLINYPKAVVMVSHDRAFLDAVATGVYELENGALYRYAGNYTQYRQQKLKNLQIQRKAYERQQAEIAHNNELIEKFKHKPKKAAFARSRKTMLARMKLIEKPVEDEAHIFTGNIEPQFPGGKWVYEAKELKIGYDGRALLELSLRIRRGQKIAVIGDNGIGKSTFLKTVAGLIPPIK
;
A
#
# COMPACT_ATOMS: atom_id res chain seq x y z
N LYS A 1 26.00 12.67 6.79
CA LYS A 1 26.32 14.13 6.84
C LYS A 1 25.09 15.02 7.12
N LEU A 2 23.91 14.74 6.49
CA LEU A 2 22.70 15.54 6.69
C LEU A 2 22.18 15.44 8.13
N LEU A 3 22.05 14.22 8.66
CA LEU A 3 21.53 13.96 10.01
C LEU A 3 22.42 14.61 11.11
N LEU A 4 23.72 14.68 10.88
CA LEU A 4 24.66 15.30 11.84
C LEU A 4 24.48 16.82 11.96
N LYS A 5 23.93 17.48 10.95
CA LYS A 5 23.66 18.94 10.97
C LYS A 5 22.43 19.31 11.80
N LYS A 6 21.58 18.35 12.15
CA LYS A 6 20.34 18.55 12.92
C LYS A 6 19.50 19.73 12.42
N PRO A 7 19.10 19.78 11.11
CA PRO A 7 18.33 20.90 10.56
C PRO A 7 16.98 21.03 11.26
N ASP A 8 16.34 22.22 11.19
CA ASP A 8 15.03 22.44 11.79
C ASP A 8 13.91 21.68 11.08
N LEU A 9 14.10 21.39 9.79
CA LEU A 9 13.24 20.57 8.98
C LEU A 9 14.07 19.53 8.23
N LEU A 10 13.80 18.27 8.46
CA LEU A 10 14.41 17.13 7.77
C LEU A 10 13.43 16.60 6.72
N LEU A 11 13.85 16.58 5.46
CA LEU A 11 13.08 16.02 4.34
C LEU A 11 13.72 14.72 3.89
N LEU A 12 12.95 13.64 3.88
CA LEU A 12 13.40 12.29 3.53
C LEU A 12 12.50 11.71 2.43
N ASP A 13 13.12 11.24 1.37
CA ASP A 13 12.45 10.54 0.28
C ASP A 13 12.96 9.09 0.24
N GLU A 14 12.04 8.13 0.45
CA GLU A 14 12.30 6.70 0.52
C GLU A 14 13.55 6.32 1.36
N PRO A 15 13.62 6.75 2.64
CA PRO A 15 14.84 6.62 3.44
C PRO A 15 15.22 5.18 3.80
N THR A 16 14.29 4.23 3.68
CA THR A 16 14.51 2.80 3.96
C THR A 16 15.07 2.03 2.77
N ASN A 17 15.06 2.63 1.57
CA ASN A 17 15.54 1.96 0.37
C ASN A 17 17.03 1.61 0.49
N HIS A 18 17.35 0.36 0.15
CA HIS A 18 18.71 -0.21 0.18
C HIS A 18 19.37 -0.31 1.57
N LEU A 19 18.63 -0.05 2.65
CA LEU A 19 19.10 -0.28 4.00
C LEU A 19 18.85 -1.74 4.43
N ASP A 20 19.69 -2.24 5.31
CA ASP A 20 19.42 -3.49 6.02
C ASP A 20 18.55 -3.25 7.26
N MET A 21 17.99 -4.31 7.84
CA MET A 21 17.08 -4.21 8.98
C MET A 21 17.68 -3.45 10.16
N LYS A 22 18.95 -3.69 10.48
CA LYS A 22 19.61 -3.01 11.61
C LYS A 22 19.74 -1.51 11.38
N THR A 23 20.03 -1.12 10.14
CA THR A 23 20.12 0.30 9.77
C THR A 23 18.74 0.96 9.75
N VAL A 24 17.68 0.24 9.35
CA VAL A 24 16.30 0.72 9.41
C VAL A 24 15.89 0.92 10.87
N GLU A 25 16.08 -0.06 11.75
CA GLU A 25 15.78 0.04 13.19
C GLU A 25 16.52 1.24 13.83
N TRP A 26 17.80 1.40 13.51
CA TRP A 26 18.57 2.56 13.98
C TRP A 26 17.98 3.89 13.48
N LEU A 27 17.54 3.92 12.20
CA LEU A 27 16.94 5.13 11.62
C LEU A 27 15.58 5.44 12.26
N GLU A 28 14.76 4.44 12.53
CA GLU A 28 13.50 4.58 13.27
C GLU A 28 13.75 5.21 14.63
N ASP A 29 14.63 4.63 15.44
CA ASP A 29 14.97 5.14 16.76
C ASP A 29 15.51 6.59 16.69
N TYR A 30 16.33 6.89 15.70
CA TYR A 30 16.85 8.22 15.50
C TYR A 30 15.75 9.24 15.18
N LEU A 31 14.81 8.89 14.28
CA LEU A 31 13.73 9.78 13.85
C LEU A 31 12.65 9.95 14.92
N ILE A 32 12.33 8.90 15.66
CA ILE A 32 11.39 8.97 16.81
C ILE A 32 11.91 9.98 17.85
N ASN A 33 13.21 9.98 18.11
CA ASN A 33 13.85 10.87 19.07
C ASN A 33 14.33 12.21 18.47
N TYR A 34 14.03 12.47 17.20
CA TYR A 34 14.45 13.70 16.54
C TYR A 34 13.66 14.90 17.08
N PRO A 35 14.34 15.94 17.67
CA PRO A 35 13.64 17.00 18.40
C PRO A 35 12.96 18.06 17.52
N LYS A 36 13.11 17.94 16.20
CA LYS A 36 12.62 18.94 15.25
C LYS A 36 11.69 18.29 14.22
N ALA A 37 11.21 19.04 13.23
CA ALA A 37 10.27 18.54 12.25
C ALA A 37 10.92 17.58 11.24
N VAL A 38 10.20 16.50 10.93
CA VAL A 38 10.53 15.53 9.89
C VAL A 38 9.36 15.41 8.93
N VAL A 39 9.63 15.48 7.65
CA VAL A 39 8.68 15.13 6.58
C VAL A 39 9.31 14.01 5.78
N MET A 40 8.58 12.92 5.62
CA MET A 40 9.09 11.74 4.91
C MET A 40 8.07 11.22 3.90
N VAL A 41 8.56 10.67 2.81
CA VAL A 41 7.81 9.86 1.85
C VAL A 41 8.39 8.47 1.91
N SER A 42 7.55 7.45 2.10
CA SER A 42 7.99 6.06 2.09
C SER A 42 6.83 5.12 1.68
N HIS A 43 7.19 4.00 1.06
CA HIS A 43 6.29 2.87 0.80
C HIS A 43 6.36 1.80 1.90
N ASP A 44 7.29 1.91 2.82
CA ASP A 44 7.43 1.01 3.96
C ASP A 44 6.41 1.38 5.05
N ARG A 45 5.35 0.56 5.10
CA ARG A 45 4.24 0.78 6.04
C ARG A 45 4.65 0.60 7.50
N ALA A 46 5.57 -0.32 7.77
CA ALA A 46 6.05 -0.59 9.13
C ALA A 46 6.86 0.61 9.65
N PHE A 47 7.77 1.11 8.81
CA PHE A 47 8.54 2.33 9.09
C PHE A 47 7.65 3.56 9.32
N LEU A 48 6.65 3.79 8.43
CA LEU A 48 5.70 4.89 8.62
C LEU A 48 4.88 4.74 9.89
N ASP A 49 4.52 3.52 10.26
CA ASP A 49 3.73 3.26 11.46
C ASP A 49 4.52 3.49 12.74
N ALA A 50 5.82 3.21 12.73
CA ALA A 50 6.72 3.42 13.85
C ALA A 50 7.05 4.92 14.08
N VAL A 51 7.29 5.68 13.00
CA VAL A 51 7.86 7.03 13.09
C VAL A 51 6.82 8.14 12.95
N ALA A 52 5.77 7.95 12.13
CA ALA A 52 4.85 9.02 11.79
C ALA A 52 3.86 9.33 12.92
N THR A 53 3.72 10.61 13.25
CA THR A 53 2.71 11.15 14.16
C THR A 53 1.55 11.84 13.45
N GLY A 54 1.64 11.99 12.13
CA GLY A 54 0.61 12.53 11.27
C GLY A 54 0.86 12.10 9.83
N VAL A 55 -0.20 11.90 9.06
CA VAL A 55 -0.15 11.48 7.66
C VAL A 55 -0.81 12.54 6.80
N TYR A 56 -0.16 12.90 5.71
CA TYR A 56 -0.72 13.74 4.66
C TYR A 56 -0.94 12.87 3.41
N GLU A 57 -2.18 12.79 2.98
CA GLU A 57 -2.57 12.08 1.77
C GLU A 57 -2.81 13.06 0.62
N LEU A 58 -2.14 12.81 -0.49
CA LEU A 58 -2.35 13.52 -1.75
C LEU A 58 -3.32 12.71 -2.61
N GLU A 59 -4.53 13.21 -2.82
CA GLU A 59 -5.55 12.56 -3.62
C GLU A 59 -6.30 13.58 -4.47
N ASN A 60 -6.44 13.32 -5.75
CA ASN A 60 -7.17 14.19 -6.72
C ASN A 60 -6.75 15.68 -6.66
N GLY A 61 -5.44 15.96 -6.47
CA GLY A 61 -4.90 17.31 -6.38
C GLY A 61 -5.20 18.04 -5.06
N ALA A 62 -5.78 17.36 -4.08
CA ALA A 62 -6.02 17.87 -2.73
C ALA A 62 -5.11 17.20 -1.71
N LEU A 63 -4.84 17.89 -0.62
CA LEU A 63 -4.02 17.43 0.49
C LEU A 63 -4.93 17.21 1.72
N TYR A 64 -5.02 15.97 2.18
CA TYR A 64 -5.80 15.61 3.35
C TYR A 64 -4.89 15.27 4.52
N ARG A 65 -5.17 15.85 5.69
CA ARG A 65 -4.40 15.59 6.90
C ARG A 65 -5.14 14.60 7.81
N TYR A 66 -4.41 13.60 8.27
CA TYR A 66 -4.86 12.63 9.28
C TYR A 66 -3.93 12.67 10.48
N ALA A 67 -4.49 12.68 11.68
CA ALA A 67 -3.72 12.59 12.91
C ALA A 67 -3.40 11.12 13.21
N GLY A 68 -2.21 10.89 13.77
CA GLY A 68 -1.76 9.56 14.16
C GLY A 68 -0.85 8.90 13.12
N ASN A 69 -0.52 7.64 13.35
CA ASN A 69 0.36 6.84 12.52
C ASN A 69 -0.35 6.28 11.27
N TYR A 70 0.37 5.50 10.45
CA TYR A 70 -0.15 4.94 9.21
C TYR A 70 -1.37 4.02 9.43
N THR A 71 -1.34 3.18 10.45
CA THR A 71 -2.47 2.28 10.79
C THR A 71 -3.72 3.08 11.15
N GLN A 72 -3.59 4.13 11.96
CA GLN A 72 -4.70 5.01 12.35
C GLN A 72 -5.26 5.78 11.14
N TYR A 73 -4.40 6.29 10.27
CA TYR A 73 -4.80 6.90 9.00
C TYR A 73 -5.65 5.93 8.16
N ARG A 74 -5.17 4.69 7.95
CA ARG A 74 -5.91 3.68 7.18
C ARG A 74 -7.28 3.39 7.75
N GLN A 75 -7.40 3.27 9.08
CA GLN A 75 -8.68 3.07 9.75
C GLN A 75 -9.62 4.26 9.56
N GLN A 76 -9.12 5.49 9.71
CA GLN A 76 -9.91 6.71 9.50
C GLN A 76 -10.37 6.82 8.04
N LYS A 77 -9.49 6.58 7.07
CA LYS A 77 -9.84 6.58 5.63
C LYS A 77 -10.95 5.57 5.33
N LEU A 78 -10.81 4.33 5.78
CA LEU A 78 -11.82 3.29 5.58
C LEU A 78 -13.18 3.68 6.20
N LYS A 79 -13.16 4.24 7.41
CA LYS A 79 -14.38 4.73 8.07
C LYS A 79 -15.06 5.87 7.27
N ASN A 80 -14.27 6.83 6.79
CA ASN A 80 -14.77 7.95 5.99
C ASN A 80 -15.39 7.46 4.67
N LEU A 81 -14.74 6.51 3.99
CA LEU A 81 -15.27 5.88 2.77
C LEU A 81 -16.60 5.16 3.04
N GLN A 82 -16.71 4.44 4.14
CA GLN A 82 -17.97 3.78 4.50
C GLN A 82 -19.10 4.79 4.79
N ILE A 83 -18.79 5.89 5.45
CA ILE A 83 -19.76 6.97 5.71
C ILE A 83 -20.20 7.61 4.39
N GLN A 84 -19.26 7.94 3.51
CA GLN A 84 -19.53 8.52 2.21
C GLN A 84 -20.37 7.57 1.33
N ARG A 85 -20.06 6.26 1.33
CA ARG A 85 -20.82 5.24 0.61
C ARG A 85 -22.28 5.18 1.07
N LYS A 86 -22.49 5.11 2.40
CA LYS A 86 -23.86 5.12 2.95
C LYS A 86 -24.63 6.40 2.63
N ALA A 87 -23.95 7.55 2.66
CA ALA A 87 -24.56 8.82 2.32
C ALA A 87 -24.92 8.87 0.82
N TYR A 88 -24.05 8.40 -0.07
CA TYR A 88 -24.30 8.27 -1.49
C TYR A 88 -25.48 7.34 -1.78
N GLU A 89 -25.51 6.14 -1.20
CA GLU A 89 -26.58 5.16 -1.39
C GLU A 89 -27.95 5.71 -0.95
N ARG A 90 -28.00 6.41 0.19
CA ARG A 90 -29.22 7.09 0.67
C ARG A 90 -29.67 8.17 -0.30
N GLN A 91 -28.75 8.99 -0.80
CA GLN A 91 -29.09 10.04 -1.74
C GLN A 91 -29.60 9.45 -3.07
N GLN A 92 -28.98 8.37 -3.58
CA GLN A 92 -29.44 7.70 -4.79
C GLN A 92 -30.84 7.10 -4.61
N ALA A 93 -31.13 6.49 -3.48
CA ALA A 93 -32.47 5.99 -3.16
C ALA A 93 -33.50 7.12 -3.08
N GLU A 94 -33.15 8.27 -2.47
CA GLU A 94 -34.01 9.45 -2.42
C GLU A 94 -34.30 10.03 -3.81
N ILE A 95 -33.25 10.13 -4.65
CA ILE A 95 -33.38 10.59 -6.05
C ILE A 95 -34.29 9.65 -6.84
N ALA A 96 -34.10 8.35 -6.74
CA ALA A 96 -34.91 7.35 -7.42
C ALA A 96 -36.37 7.45 -6.99
N HIS A 97 -36.64 7.48 -5.69
CA HIS A 97 -37.99 7.63 -5.15
C HIS A 97 -38.70 8.92 -5.63
N ASN A 98 -37.98 10.06 -5.59
CA ASN A 98 -38.55 11.32 -6.07
C ASN A 98 -38.81 11.29 -7.58
N ASN A 99 -37.97 10.66 -8.38
CA ASN A 99 -38.18 10.48 -9.81
C ASN A 99 -39.45 9.64 -10.09
N GLU A 100 -39.68 8.55 -9.35
CA GLU A 100 -40.90 7.74 -9.44
C GLU A 100 -42.16 8.58 -9.13
N LEU A 101 -42.12 9.39 -8.08
CA LEU A 101 -43.22 10.28 -7.72
C LEU A 101 -43.47 11.33 -8.81
N ILE A 102 -42.42 11.92 -9.38
CA ILE A 102 -42.53 12.87 -10.49
C ILE A 102 -43.21 12.21 -11.68
N GLU A 103 -42.75 11.04 -12.12
CA GLU A 103 -43.33 10.30 -13.24
C GLU A 103 -44.82 9.95 -13.00
N LYS A 104 -45.13 9.45 -11.79
CA LYS A 104 -46.51 9.09 -11.40
C LYS A 104 -47.49 10.26 -11.41
N PHE A 105 -47.03 11.48 -11.13
CA PHE A 105 -47.88 12.64 -10.92
C PHE A 105 -47.77 13.73 -11.98
N LYS A 106 -46.79 13.72 -12.89
CA LYS A 106 -46.57 14.76 -13.90
C LYS A 106 -47.77 15.02 -14.82
N HIS A 107 -48.56 13.98 -15.09
CA HIS A 107 -49.75 14.07 -15.96
C HIS A 107 -51.08 14.24 -15.21
N LYS A 108 -51.08 14.37 -13.87
CA LYS A 108 -52.30 14.53 -13.07
C LYS A 108 -52.49 16.00 -12.71
N PRO A 109 -53.50 16.72 -13.27
CA PRO A 109 -53.67 18.17 -13.10
C PRO A 109 -53.61 18.62 -11.63
N LYS A 110 -54.34 17.89 -10.74
CA LYS A 110 -54.37 18.19 -9.29
C LYS A 110 -53.05 17.98 -8.56
N LYS A 111 -52.08 17.23 -9.13
CA LYS A 111 -50.78 16.90 -8.51
C LYS A 111 -49.60 17.39 -9.32
N ALA A 112 -49.82 18.09 -10.43
CA ALA A 112 -48.75 18.63 -11.28
C ALA A 112 -47.83 19.64 -10.53
N ALA A 113 -48.44 20.44 -9.64
CA ALA A 113 -47.67 21.38 -8.80
C ALA A 113 -46.69 20.64 -7.83
N PHE A 114 -47.14 19.54 -7.23
CA PHE A 114 -46.31 18.67 -6.39
C PHE A 114 -45.12 18.08 -7.17
N ALA A 115 -45.37 17.51 -8.36
CA ALA A 115 -44.35 16.96 -9.23
C ALA A 115 -43.31 18.02 -9.62
N ARG A 116 -43.76 19.23 -9.93
CA ARG A 116 -42.89 20.37 -10.26
C ARG A 116 -42.01 20.79 -9.08
N SER A 117 -42.58 20.87 -7.87
CA SER A 117 -41.83 21.15 -6.63
C SER A 117 -40.74 20.12 -6.39
N ARG A 118 -41.06 18.81 -6.54
CA ARG A 118 -40.05 17.73 -6.39
C ARG A 118 -38.94 17.82 -7.41
N LYS A 119 -39.26 18.12 -8.68
CA LYS A 119 -38.24 18.33 -9.73
C LYS A 119 -37.32 19.49 -9.39
N THR A 120 -37.85 20.60 -8.88
CA THR A 120 -37.05 21.76 -8.46
C THR A 120 -36.17 21.42 -7.27
N MET A 121 -36.66 20.62 -6.31
CA MET A 121 -35.86 20.14 -5.16
C MET A 121 -34.67 19.30 -5.61
N LEU A 122 -34.89 18.32 -6.51
CA LEU A 122 -33.83 17.50 -7.06
C LEU A 122 -32.80 18.34 -7.83
N ALA A 123 -33.24 19.33 -8.62
CA ALA A 123 -32.34 20.21 -9.39
C ALA A 123 -31.43 21.07 -8.50
N ARG A 124 -31.82 21.33 -7.24
CA ARG A 124 -31.03 22.09 -6.26
C ARG A 124 -30.24 21.21 -5.32
N MET A 125 -30.39 19.88 -5.39
CA MET A 125 -29.71 18.94 -4.51
C MET A 125 -28.21 18.91 -4.84
N LYS A 126 -27.39 19.11 -3.83
CA LYS A 126 -25.93 18.92 -3.98
C LYS A 126 -25.64 17.43 -4.07
N LEU A 127 -25.15 16.98 -5.21
CA LEU A 127 -24.84 15.58 -5.42
C LEU A 127 -23.59 15.17 -4.62
N ILE A 128 -23.69 14.02 -3.99
CA ILE A 128 -22.56 13.36 -3.34
C ILE A 128 -21.81 12.57 -4.41
N GLU A 129 -20.52 12.79 -4.52
CA GLU A 129 -19.69 12.03 -5.45
C GLU A 129 -19.66 10.55 -5.05
N LYS A 130 -19.71 9.69 -6.06
CA LYS A 130 -19.55 8.25 -5.83
C LYS A 130 -18.19 8.02 -5.22
N PRO A 131 -18.08 7.36 -4.05
CA PRO A 131 -16.79 7.05 -3.47
C PRO A 131 -15.99 6.20 -4.46
N VAL A 132 -14.77 6.62 -4.73
CA VAL A 132 -13.81 5.81 -5.50
C VAL A 132 -13.40 4.69 -4.56
N GLU A 133 -13.86 3.48 -4.83
CA GLU A 133 -13.28 2.31 -4.18
C GLU A 133 -11.86 2.23 -4.70
N ASP A 134 -10.88 2.17 -3.78
CA ASP A 134 -9.55 1.66 -4.09
C ASP A 134 -9.77 0.17 -4.48
N GLU A 135 -10.31 -0.05 -5.66
CA GLU A 135 -10.21 -1.33 -6.32
C GLU A 135 -8.71 -1.50 -6.62
N ALA A 136 -7.97 -1.90 -5.60
CA ALA A 136 -6.74 -2.59 -5.88
C ALA A 136 -7.15 -3.67 -6.88
N HIS A 137 -6.77 -3.51 -8.14
CA HIS A 137 -6.91 -4.55 -9.15
C HIS A 137 -6.09 -5.73 -8.66
N ILE A 138 -6.70 -6.47 -7.73
CA ILE A 138 -6.12 -7.71 -7.24
C ILE A 138 -6.14 -8.60 -8.47
N PHE A 139 -4.96 -8.84 -9.03
CA PHE A 139 -4.80 -9.84 -10.06
C PHE A 139 -5.26 -11.17 -9.48
N THR A 140 -6.47 -11.58 -9.82
CA THR A 140 -7.06 -12.86 -9.41
C THR A 140 -6.73 -13.98 -10.39
N GLY A 141 -5.84 -13.72 -11.34
CA GLY A 141 -5.39 -14.71 -12.31
C GLY A 141 -4.66 -15.86 -11.61
N ASN A 142 -5.09 -17.07 -11.90
CA ASN A 142 -4.40 -18.28 -11.47
C ASN A 142 -3.18 -18.47 -12.39
N ILE A 143 -1.97 -18.26 -11.87
CA ILE A 143 -0.74 -18.55 -12.61
C ILE A 143 -0.42 -20.03 -12.36
N GLU A 144 -0.80 -20.88 -13.30
CA GLU A 144 -0.45 -22.28 -13.24
C GLU A 144 0.97 -22.50 -13.80
N PRO A 145 1.79 -23.30 -13.10
CA PRO A 145 3.11 -23.62 -13.60
C PRO A 145 2.99 -24.50 -14.86
N GLN A 146 3.78 -24.17 -15.89
CA GLN A 146 3.79 -24.88 -17.18
C GLN A 146 4.08 -26.39 -17.03
N PHE A 147 4.85 -26.76 -16.00
CA PHE A 147 5.13 -28.15 -15.63
C PHE A 147 5.00 -28.32 -14.11
N PRO A 148 4.34 -29.38 -13.63
CA PRO A 148 4.31 -29.67 -12.21
C PRO A 148 5.69 -30.13 -11.74
N GLY A 149 6.37 -29.31 -10.94
CA GLY A 149 7.66 -29.67 -10.33
C GLY A 149 7.51 -30.79 -9.29
N GLY A 150 8.62 -31.48 -8.99
CA GLY A 150 8.70 -32.51 -7.94
C GLY A 150 8.47 -31.99 -6.51
N LYS A 151 8.51 -32.87 -5.52
CA LYS A 151 8.41 -32.53 -4.09
C LYS A 151 9.53 -31.59 -3.63
N TRP A 152 10.74 -31.81 -4.14
CA TRP A 152 11.91 -30.98 -3.94
C TRP A 152 12.16 -30.17 -5.20
N VAL A 153 12.18 -28.84 -5.10
CA VAL A 153 12.36 -27.93 -6.23
C VAL A 153 13.79 -27.42 -6.33
N TYR A 154 14.53 -27.49 -5.25
CA TYR A 154 15.95 -27.14 -5.23
C TYR A 154 16.68 -27.95 -4.16
N GLU A 155 17.84 -28.49 -4.50
CA GLU A 155 18.72 -29.17 -3.58
C GLU A 155 20.16 -28.80 -3.89
N ALA A 156 20.89 -28.35 -2.88
CA ALA A 156 22.31 -28.04 -2.97
C ALA A 156 23.02 -28.63 -1.77
N LYS A 157 24.16 -29.25 -2.01
CA LYS A 157 25.09 -29.74 -0.98
C LYS A 157 26.43 -29.03 -1.17
N GLU A 158 26.95 -28.47 -0.08
CA GLU A 158 28.26 -27.78 -0.05
C GLU A 158 28.40 -26.73 -1.18
N LEU A 159 27.29 -26.00 -1.45
CA LEU A 159 27.24 -24.99 -2.50
C LEU A 159 28.11 -23.81 -2.11
N LYS A 160 29.16 -23.56 -2.90
CA LYS A 160 30.05 -22.39 -2.74
C LYS A 160 29.62 -21.29 -3.70
N ILE A 161 29.30 -20.13 -3.14
CA ILE A 161 28.79 -18.98 -3.84
C ILE A 161 29.77 -17.83 -3.72
N GLY A 162 30.05 -17.14 -4.82
CA GLY A 162 30.98 -16.02 -4.83
C GLY A 162 31.26 -15.47 -6.21
N TYR A 163 32.32 -14.71 -6.32
CA TYR A 163 32.79 -14.11 -7.57
C TYR A 163 34.30 -14.34 -7.74
N ASP A 164 34.74 -14.43 -8.99
CA ASP A 164 36.16 -14.50 -9.36
C ASP A 164 36.94 -15.58 -8.60
N GLY A 165 36.31 -16.75 -8.41
CA GLY A 165 36.94 -17.87 -7.69
C GLY A 165 37.02 -17.73 -6.18
N ARG A 166 36.54 -16.63 -5.58
CA ARG A 166 36.49 -16.42 -4.13
C ARG A 166 35.13 -16.79 -3.59
N ALA A 167 35.04 -17.79 -2.73
CA ALA A 167 33.82 -18.16 -2.04
C ALA A 167 33.47 -17.10 -0.98
N LEU A 168 32.28 -16.52 -1.08
CA LEU A 168 31.69 -15.63 -0.09
C LEU A 168 30.87 -16.41 0.94
N LEU A 169 30.26 -17.50 0.51
CA LEU A 169 29.34 -18.29 1.31
C LEU A 169 29.41 -19.75 0.89
N GLU A 170 29.37 -20.65 1.87
CA GLU A 170 29.21 -22.10 1.67
C GLU A 170 27.99 -22.58 2.44
N LEU A 171 27.07 -23.27 1.77
CA LEU A 171 25.82 -23.70 2.38
C LEU A 171 25.27 -24.97 1.74
N SER A 172 24.48 -25.69 2.51
CA SER A 172 23.65 -26.81 2.03
C SER A 172 22.22 -26.53 2.36
N LEU A 173 21.32 -26.63 1.37
CA LEU A 173 19.90 -26.43 1.57
C LEU A 173 19.06 -27.30 0.64
N ARG A 174 17.83 -27.56 1.11
CA ARG A 174 16.78 -28.21 0.31
C ARG A 174 15.52 -27.39 0.39
N ILE A 175 14.90 -27.11 -0.76
CA ILE A 175 13.67 -26.34 -0.87
C ILE A 175 12.55 -27.25 -1.37
N ARG A 176 11.46 -27.30 -0.62
CA ARG A 176 10.26 -28.04 -0.99
C ARG A 176 9.32 -27.18 -1.81
N ARG A 177 8.53 -27.81 -2.67
CA ARG A 177 7.42 -27.16 -3.37
C ARG A 177 6.47 -26.47 -2.39
N GLY A 178 6.09 -25.24 -2.67
CA GLY A 178 5.20 -24.42 -1.83
C GLY A 178 5.86 -23.80 -0.60
N GLN A 179 7.14 -24.09 -0.31
CA GLN A 179 7.87 -23.44 0.78
C GLN A 179 8.18 -21.98 0.41
N LYS A 180 7.98 -21.08 1.36
CA LYS A 180 8.35 -19.67 1.26
C LYS A 180 9.51 -19.42 2.22
N ILE A 181 10.64 -18.91 1.69
CA ILE A 181 11.88 -18.73 2.45
C ILE A 181 12.26 -17.26 2.39
N ALA A 182 12.47 -16.64 3.56
CA ALA A 182 13.07 -15.32 3.66
C ALA A 182 14.58 -15.45 3.86
N VAL A 183 15.36 -14.68 3.13
CA VAL A 183 16.82 -14.58 3.28
C VAL A 183 17.15 -13.24 3.92
N ILE A 184 17.66 -13.27 5.14
CA ILE A 184 17.98 -12.07 5.94
C ILE A 184 19.47 -12.00 6.21
N GLY A 185 19.98 -10.80 6.49
CA GLY A 185 21.40 -10.54 6.80
C GLY A 185 21.81 -9.12 6.40
N ASP A 186 22.98 -8.70 6.88
CA ASP A 186 23.53 -7.35 6.65
C ASP A 186 23.82 -7.08 5.15
N ASN A 187 23.97 -5.82 4.77
CA ASN A 187 24.29 -5.47 3.39
C ASN A 187 25.71 -5.96 3.03
N GLY A 188 25.88 -6.41 1.77
CA GLY A 188 27.16 -6.93 1.28
C GLY A 188 27.45 -8.40 1.63
N ILE A 189 26.66 -9.08 2.48
CA ILE A 189 26.93 -10.46 2.91
C ILE A 189 26.70 -11.53 1.81
N GLY A 190 26.18 -11.14 0.65
CA GLY A 190 25.99 -12.07 -0.47
C GLY A 190 24.56 -12.56 -0.71
N LYS A 191 23.51 -11.94 -0.10
CA LYS A 191 22.10 -12.31 -0.31
C LYS A 191 21.69 -12.32 -1.79
N SER A 192 22.00 -11.24 -2.51
CA SER A 192 21.69 -11.12 -3.94
C SER A 192 22.50 -12.12 -4.79
N THR A 193 23.73 -12.41 -4.40
CA THR A 193 24.57 -13.42 -5.05
C THR A 193 23.98 -14.80 -4.88
N PHE A 194 23.52 -15.14 -3.66
CA PHE A 194 22.79 -16.38 -3.37
C PHE A 194 21.57 -16.53 -4.27
N LEU A 195 20.69 -15.52 -4.33
CA LEU A 195 19.49 -15.58 -5.18
C LEU A 195 19.83 -15.73 -6.66
N LYS A 196 20.84 -15.00 -7.17
CA LYS A 196 21.30 -15.11 -8.57
C LYS A 196 21.88 -16.49 -8.87
N THR A 197 22.59 -17.10 -7.92
CA THR A 197 23.14 -18.46 -8.09
C THR A 197 22.02 -19.51 -8.09
N VAL A 198 21.06 -19.40 -7.18
CA VAL A 198 19.88 -20.29 -7.16
C VAL A 198 19.05 -20.16 -8.45
N ALA A 199 18.94 -18.94 -8.98
CA ALA A 199 18.26 -18.67 -10.26
C ALA A 199 19.06 -19.10 -11.51
N GLY A 200 20.31 -19.60 -11.36
CA GLY A 200 21.17 -19.99 -12.47
C GLY A 200 21.78 -18.82 -13.24
N LEU A 201 21.67 -17.58 -12.74
CA LEU A 201 22.22 -16.39 -13.38
C LEU A 201 23.73 -16.22 -13.13
N ILE A 202 24.24 -16.82 -12.05
CA ILE A 202 25.67 -16.85 -11.70
C ILE A 202 26.02 -18.31 -11.42
N PRO A 203 27.09 -18.85 -12.02
CA PRO A 203 27.52 -20.22 -11.72
C PRO A 203 28.07 -20.32 -10.30
N PRO A 204 27.85 -21.45 -9.60
CA PRO A 204 28.49 -21.72 -8.32
C PRO A 204 30.01 -21.89 -8.49
N ILE A 205 30.78 -21.63 -7.42
CA ILE A 205 32.21 -21.81 -7.41
C ILE A 205 32.64 -23.27 -7.18
N LYS A 206 31.68 -24.16 -6.96
CA LYS A 206 31.76 -25.59 -6.59
C LYS A 206 31.63 -25.84 -5.11
#